data_36197dd02bc3d4328f4e28d84d3815eb
#
_entry.id   36197dd02bc3d4328f4e28d84d3815eb
#
_cell.length_a   1.000
_cell.length_b   1.000
_cell.length_c   1.000
_cell.angle_alpha   90.00
_cell.angle_beta   90.00
_cell.angle_gamma   90.00
#
_symmetry.space_group_name_H-M   'P 1'
#
loop_
_entity.id
_entity.type
_entity.pdbx_description
1 polymer ?
#
loop_
_entity_poly.entity_id
_entity_poly.type
_entity_poly.pdbx_seq_one_letter_code
_entity_poly.pdbx_strand_id
1 'polypeptide(L)'
;MKNKLSATFSQDFQSGAFIRVGENRDLSLFVGKDEKGNYAFDFRGSYVPVRIAQSDVITVQQGKSGENYILRFSLCNNELLEYFSTFCQDLLDSTESIKNDEDAYKTLCSRYFSWKKLFRPNKGGMNDNEVMGLIGELLFMQDYMIPHYGVETALDSWMGPEKTHKDY
;
A
#
# COMPACT_ATOMS: atom_id res chain seq x y z
N MET A 1 -7.41 -14.95 -6.64
CA MET A 1 -7.74 -13.85 -7.59
C MET A 1 -6.45 -13.26 -8.11
N LYS A 2 -6.27 -13.14 -9.41
CA LYS A 2 -5.08 -12.46 -9.95
C LYS A 2 -5.16 -10.99 -9.56
N ASN A 3 -4.10 -10.48 -8.93
CA ASN A 3 -3.95 -9.07 -8.63
C ASN A 3 -3.98 -8.27 -9.95
N LYS A 4 -5.05 -7.55 -10.21
CA LYS A 4 -5.25 -6.79 -11.45
C LYS A 4 -4.16 -5.72 -11.65
N LEU A 5 -3.66 -5.14 -10.54
CA LEU A 5 -2.64 -4.10 -10.59
C LEU A 5 -1.23 -4.63 -10.87
N SER A 6 -0.92 -5.90 -10.60
CA SER A 6 0.37 -6.49 -10.96
C SER A 6 0.64 -6.39 -12.47
N ALA A 7 -0.37 -6.68 -13.29
CA ALA A 7 -0.28 -6.49 -14.75
C ALA A 7 -0.14 -5.01 -15.14
N THR A 8 -0.80 -4.11 -14.41
CA THR A 8 -0.70 -2.68 -14.65
C THR A 8 0.70 -2.15 -14.34
N PHE A 9 1.29 -2.54 -13.22
CA PHE A 9 2.66 -2.16 -12.87
C PHE A 9 3.74 -2.79 -13.76
N SER A 10 3.42 -3.85 -14.49
CA SER A 10 4.32 -4.46 -15.49
C SER A 10 4.45 -3.60 -16.76
N GLN A 11 3.63 -2.55 -16.91
CA GLN A 11 3.78 -1.60 -18.01
C GLN A 11 4.99 -0.70 -17.75
N ASP A 12 5.62 -0.25 -18.83
CA ASP A 12 6.75 0.69 -18.73
C ASP A 12 6.23 2.11 -18.51
N PHE A 13 6.22 2.54 -17.25
CA PHE A 13 5.88 3.91 -16.89
C PHE A 13 7.11 4.81 -16.99
N GLN A 14 6.95 5.96 -17.63
CA GLN A 14 7.92 7.05 -17.50
C GLN A 14 7.80 7.71 -16.12
N SER A 15 8.90 8.28 -15.62
CA SER A 15 8.89 9.04 -14.36
C SER A 15 7.89 10.21 -14.45
N GLY A 16 7.07 10.36 -13.42
CA GLY A 16 6.00 11.34 -13.37
C GLY A 16 4.70 10.94 -14.10
N ALA A 17 4.67 9.79 -14.76
CA ALA A 17 3.48 9.32 -15.48
C ALA A 17 2.58 8.47 -14.60
N PHE A 18 1.28 8.80 -14.63
CA PHE A 18 0.23 8.10 -13.88
C PHE A 18 -0.95 7.78 -14.77
N ILE A 19 -1.57 6.64 -14.53
CA ILE A 19 -2.84 6.24 -15.16
C ILE A 19 -3.92 6.08 -14.10
N ARG A 20 -5.15 6.41 -14.45
CA ARG A 20 -6.31 6.24 -13.57
C ARG A 20 -6.64 4.77 -13.41
N VAL A 21 -6.93 4.35 -12.18
CA VAL A 21 -7.29 2.98 -11.83
C VAL A 21 -8.56 2.93 -10.98
N GLY A 22 -9.11 1.71 -10.82
CA GLY A 22 -10.34 1.48 -10.08
C GLY A 22 -11.59 1.66 -10.93
N GLU A 23 -12.66 0.99 -10.52
CA GLU A 23 -13.98 1.05 -11.16
C GLU A 23 -14.83 2.18 -10.58
N ASN A 24 -14.52 2.58 -9.34
CA ASN A 24 -15.19 3.71 -8.68
C ASN A 24 -14.86 5.03 -9.37
N ARG A 25 -15.85 5.62 -10.04
CA ARG A 25 -15.69 6.88 -10.79
C ARG A 25 -15.83 8.13 -9.92
N ASP A 26 -16.35 8.00 -8.71
CA ASP A 26 -16.49 9.10 -7.76
C ASP A 26 -15.14 9.52 -7.17
N LEU A 27 -14.16 8.62 -7.19
CA LEU A 27 -12.81 8.88 -6.67
C LEU A 27 -11.78 9.00 -7.80
N SER A 28 -10.73 9.78 -7.54
CA SER A 28 -9.60 9.97 -8.46
C SER A 28 -8.37 9.22 -7.94
N LEU A 29 -8.25 7.96 -8.34
CA LEU A 29 -7.18 7.03 -7.95
C LEU A 29 -6.28 6.74 -9.16
N PHE A 30 -4.98 6.77 -8.95
CA PHE A 30 -3.99 6.60 -10.01
C PHE A 30 -2.84 5.70 -9.55
N VAL A 31 -2.21 5.03 -10.50
CA VAL A 31 -0.92 4.35 -10.30
C VAL A 31 0.06 4.74 -11.38
N GLY A 32 1.35 4.70 -11.07
CA GLY A 32 2.40 5.06 -12.00
C GLY A 32 3.76 5.08 -11.35
N LYS A 33 4.60 6.00 -11.79
CA LYS A 33 5.90 6.31 -11.19
C LYS A 33 5.97 7.78 -10.79
N ASP A 34 6.53 8.04 -9.62
CA ASP A 34 6.83 9.41 -9.18
C ASP A 34 7.98 10.04 -10.00
N GLU A 35 8.32 11.27 -9.71
CA GLU A 35 9.36 12.03 -10.41
C GLU A 35 10.77 11.41 -10.24
N LYS A 36 10.95 10.58 -9.23
CA LYS A 36 12.20 9.84 -8.95
C LYS A 36 12.22 8.46 -9.62
N GLY A 37 11.12 8.06 -10.28
CA GLY A 37 10.97 6.77 -10.92
C GLY A 37 10.54 5.64 -9.99
N ASN A 38 10.10 5.94 -8.76
CA ASN A 38 9.55 4.94 -7.85
C ASN A 38 8.10 4.65 -8.19
N TYR A 39 7.70 3.39 -8.13
CA TYR A 39 6.30 3.03 -8.29
C TYR A 39 5.45 3.69 -7.20
N ALA A 40 4.31 4.23 -7.60
CA ALA A 40 3.49 5.06 -6.72
C ALA A 40 1.99 4.85 -6.97
N PHE A 41 1.22 5.12 -5.91
CA PHE A 41 -0.23 5.21 -5.91
C PHE A 41 -0.64 6.60 -5.46
N ASP A 42 -1.48 7.28 -6.23
CA ASP A 42 -2.01 8.61 -5.94
C ASP A 42 -3.51 8.57 -5.69
N PHE A 43 -3.95 9.22 -4.63
CA PHE A 43 -5.32 9.68 -4.46
C PHE A 43 -5.36 11.21 -4.57
N ARG A 44 -6.23 11.73 -5.44
CA ARG A 44 -6.40 13.17 -5.68
C ARG A 44 -7.81 13.57 -5.35
N GLY A 45 -7.98 14.51 -4.42
CA GLY A 45 -9.31 14.91 -3.97
C GLY A 45 -9.31 16.06 -2.98
N SER A 46 -10.50 16.40 -2.51
CA SER A 46 -10.74 17.45 -1.50
C SER A 46 -10.93 16.79 -0.13
N TYR A 47 -9.95 16.94 0.74
CA TYR A 47 -9.96 16.42 2.11
C TYR A 47 -9.07 17.27 3.02
N VAL A 48 -9.15 17.06 4.33
CA VAL A 48 -8.28 17.74 5.29
C VAL A 48 -7.06 16.84 5.57
N PRO A 49 -5.85 17.19 5.06
CA PRO A 49 -4.66 16.37 5.26
C PRO A 49 -4.23 16.39 6.72
N VAL A 50 -3.87 15.20 7.23
CA VAL A 50 -3.26 15.03 8.54
C VAL A 50 -1.83 14.52 8.39
N ARG A 51 -1.01 14.70 9.43
CA ARG A 51 0.36 14.17 9.42
C ARG A 51 0.34 12.65 9.44
N ILE A 52 1.02 12.03 8.49
CA ILE A 52 1.15 10.58 8.35
C ILE A 52 2.59 10.17 8.62
N ALA A 53 2.77 9.18 9.50
CA ALA A 53 4.09 8.65 9.81
C ALA A 53 4.63 7.83 8.63
N GLN A 54 5.90 8.04 8.30
CA GLN A 54 6.61 7.32 7.22
C GLN A 54 6.93 5.87 7.60
N SER A 55 7.19 5.06 6.58
CA SER A 55 7.82 3.75 6.74
C SER A 55 9.07 3.66 5.84
N ASP A 56 9.94 2.69 6.11
CA ASP A 56 11.15 2.52 5.32
C ASP A 56 10.88 1.89 3.94
N VAL A 57 9.71 1.29 3.76
CA VAL A 57 9.30 0.60 2.52
C VAL A 57 8.43 1.49 1.65
N ILE A 58 7.53 2.27 2.26
CA ILE A 58 6.60 3.16 1.57
C ILE A 58 6.76 4.57 2.13
N THR A 59 7.15 5.51 1.27
CA THR A 59 7.09 6.93 1.61
C THR A 59 5.70 7.48 1.34
N VAL A 60 5.25 8.36 2.24
CA VAL A 60 3.97 9.06 2.11
C VAL A 60 4.25 10.53 1.85
N GLN A 61 3.74 11.03 0.75
CA GLN A 61 3.80 12.46 0.40
C GLN A 61 2.40 13.02 0.30
N GLN A 62 2.22 14.22 0.78
CA GLN A 62 0.99 14.99 0.62
C GLN A 62 1.34 16.33 0.01
N GLY A 63 0.67 16.66 -1.08
CA GLY A 63 0.85 17.89 -1.80
C GLY A 63 -0.48 18.55 -2.15
N LYS A 64 -0.44 19.80 -2.58
CA LYS A 64 -1.60 20.53 -3.07
C LYS A 64 -1.47 20.75 -4.57
N SER A 65 -2.54 20.48 -5.31
CA SER A 65 -2.63 20.71 -6.75
C SER A 65 -3.93 21.48 -7.06
N GLY A 66 -3.82 22.77 -7.24
CA GLY A 66 -4.99 23.66 -7.35
C GLY A 66 -5.79 23.67 -6.04
N GLU A 67 -7.07 23.34 -6.13
CA GLU A 67 -7.97 23.24 -4.96
C GLU A 67 -7.96 21.87 -4.31
N ASN A 68 -7.35 20.87 -4.95
CA ASN A 68 -7.27 19.49 -4.47
C ASN A 68 -5.94 19.20 -3.79
N TYR A 69 -5.96 18.14 -2.97
CA TYR A 69 -4.76 17.54 -2.39
C TYR A 69 -4.40 16.25 -3.12
N ILE A 70 -3.13 15.88 -3.02
CA ILE A 70 -2.60 14.60 -3.51
C ILE A 70 -2.05 13.85 -2.30
N LEU A 71 -2.56 12.64 -2.06
CA LEU A 71 -1.97 11.66 -1.17
C LEU A 71 -1.23 10.66 -2.04
N ARG A 72 0.08 10.54 -1.87
CA ARG A 72 0.95 9.66 -2.64
C ARG A 72 1.64 8.66 -1.73
N PHE A 73 1.53 7.40 -2.08
CA PHE A 73 2.33 6.30 -1.53
C PHE A 73 3.35 5.88 -2.58
N SER A 74 4.65 5.99 -2.28
CA SER A 74 5.74 5.60 -3.19
C SER A 74 6.55 4.46 -2.61
N LEU A 75 6.84 3.45 -3.43
CA LEU A 75 7.64 2.29 -3.06
C LEU A 75 9.14 2.67 -3.05
N CYS A 76 9.83 2.41 -1.93
CA CYS A 76 11.25 2.74 -1.80
C CYS A 76 12.18 1.71 -2.44
N ASN A 77 11.75 0.44 -2.56
CA ASN A 77 12.54 -0.64 -3.14
C ASN A 77 11.70 -1.42 -4.15
N ASN A 78 12.10 -1.36 -5.43
CA ASN A 78 11.38 -2.01 -6.53
C ASN A 78 11.34 -3.55 -6.45
N GLU A 79 12.22 -4.18 -5.67
CA GLU A 79 12.17 -5.62 -5.42
C GLU A 79 10.88 -6.03 -4.68
N LEU A 80 10.24 -5.10 -4.00
CA LEU A 80 8.98 -5.30 -3.29
C LEU A 80 7.75 -4.92 -4.12
N LEU A 81 7.87 -4.79 -5.44
CA LEU A 81 6.79 -4.34 -6.31
C LEU A 81 5.54 -5.24 -6.24
N GLU A 82 5.71 -6.54 -6.12
CA GLU A 82 4.58 -7.46 -6.02
C GLU A 82 3.75 -7.21 -4.76
N TYR A 83 4.41 -6.96 -3.63
CA TYR A 83 3.75 -6.61 -2.36
C TYR A 83 3.11 -5.23 -2.42
N PHE A 84 3.80 -4.27 -3.03
CA PHE A 84 3.24 -2.95 -3.25
C PHE A 84 2.00 -2.99 -4.15
N SER A 85 1.99 -3.84 -5.17
CA SER A 85 0.81 -4.02 -6.02
C SER A 85 -0.37 -4.63 -5.25
N THR A 86 -0.11 -5.54 -4.30
CA THR A 86 -1.14 -6.09 -3.41
C THR A 86 -1.67 -5.03 -2.44
N PHE A 87 -0.79 -4.22 -1.86
CA PHE A 87 -1.19 -3.05 -1.07
C PHE A 87 -2.07 -2.10 -1.87
N CYS A 88 -1.67 -1.73 -3.09
CA CYS A 88 -2.46 -0.84 -3.94
C CYS A 88 -3.82 -1.46 -4.33
N GLN A 89 -3.87 -2.78 -4.55
CA GLN A 89 -5.14 -3.47 -4.82
C GLN A 89 -6.07 -3.40 -3.60
N ASP A 90 -5.54 -3.59 -2.39
CA ASP A 90 -6.31 -3.44 -1.16
C ASP A 90 -6.87 -2.01 -0.99
N LEU A 91 -6.08 -0.99 -1.34
CA LEU A 91 -6.55 0.40 -1.34
C LEU A 91 -7.71 0.61 -2.30
N LEU A 92 -7.67 0.03 -3.50
CA LEU A 92 -8.77 0.10 -4.47
C LEU A 92 -10.02 -0.60 -3.95
N ASP A 93 -9.86 -1.83 -3.48
CA ASP A 93 -10.97 -2.65 -3.01
C ASP A 93 -11.67 -2.03 -1.80
N SER A 94 -10.90 -1.47 -0.86
CA SER A 94 -11.44 -0.81 0.35
C SER A 94 -12.16 0.51 0.06
N THR A 95 -11.93 1.12 -1.10
CA THR A 95 -12.56 2.38 -1.49
C THR A 95 -13.62 2.23 -2.57
N GLU A 96 -13.92 1.01 -3.03
CA GLU A 96 -14.81 0.74 -4.16
C GLU A 96 -16.22 1.33 -3.98
N SER A 97 -16.76 1.28 -2.77
CA SER A 97 -18.13 1.76 -2.46
C SER A 97 -18.17 3.19 -1.88
N ILE A 98 -17.02 3.83 -1.69
CA ILE A 98 -16.94 5.16 -1.08
C ILE A 98 -17.22 6.25 -2.12
N LYS A 99 -18.05 7.23 -1.76
CA LYS A 99 -18.52 8.26 -2.70
C LYS A 99 -17.94 9.65 -2.46
N ASN A 100 -17.26 9.88 -1.34
CA ASN A 100 -16.71 11.19 -1.01
C ASN A 100 -15.22 11.09 -0.67
N ASP A 101 -14.50 12.17 -0.96
CA ASP A 101 -13.05 12.23 -0.83
C ASP A 101 -12.57 12.16 0.62
N GLU A 102 -13.30 12.71 1.57
CA GLU A 102 -12.92 12.72 2.99
C GLU A 102 -12.96 11.31 3.58
N ASP A 103 -14.00 10.53 3.29
CA ASP A 103 -14.09 9.13 3.73
C ASP A 103 -13.09 8.25 3.01
N ALA A 104 -12.83 8.51 1.73
CA ALA A 104 -11.79 7.82 0.97
C ALA A 104 -10.40 8.08 1.59
N TYR A 105 -10.09 9.32 1.90
CA TYR A 105 -8.82 9.69 2.54
C TYR A 105 -8.62 8.97 3.88
N LYS A 106 -9.65 8.97 4.75
CA LYS A 106 -9.60 8.26 6.05
C LYS A 106 -9.39 6.75 5.87
N THR A 107 -10.08 6.15 4.91
CA THR A 107 -9.95 4.73 4.61
C THR A 107 -8.55 4.40 4.09
N LEU A 108 -8.02 5.17 3.15
CA LEU A 108 -6.67 4.98 2.61
C LEU A 108 -5.60 5.11 3.70
N CYS A 109 -5.72 6.10 4.58
CA CYS A 109 -4.82 6.28 5.73
C CYS A 109 -4.92 5.08 6.69
N SER A 110 -6.12 4.61 7.02
CA SER A 110 -6.34 3.46 7.90
C SER A 110 -5.72 2.20 7.32
N ARG A 111 -5.93 1.94 6.02
CA ARG A 111 -5.31 0.80 5.32
C ARG A 111 -3.77 0.89 5.35
N TYR A 112 -3.22 2.05 5.04
CA TYR A 112 -1.77 2.27 5.12
C TYR A 112 -1.22 1.98 6.52
N PHE A 113 -1.86 2.43 7.59
CA PHE A 113 -1.42 2.14 8.96
C PHE A 113 -1.45 0.64 9.29
N SER A 114 -2.46 -0.09 8.81
CA SER A 114 -2.52 -1.54 8.95
C SER A 114 -1.36 -2.22 8.20
N TRP A 115 -1.14 -1.86 6.94
CA TRP A 115 -0.04 -2.38 6.13
C TRP A 115 1.34 -1.99 6.66
N LYS A 116 1.48 -0.80 7.24
CA LYS A 116 2.74 -0.34 7.85
C LYS A 116 3.23 -1.28 8.96
N LYS A 117 2.34 -1.92 9.70
CA LYS A 117 2.72 -2.94 10.70
C LYS A 117 3.43 -4.12 10.05
N LEU A 118 3.06 -4.48 8.80
CA LEU A 118 3.67 -5.57 8.03
C LEU A 118 5.08 -5.20 7.54
N PHE A 119 5.31 -3.93 7.23
CA PHE A 119 6.56 -3.42 6.69
C PHE A 119 7.53 -2.90 7.76
N ARG A 120 7.36 -3.26 9.04
CA ARG A 120 8.32 -2.85 10.07
C ARG A 120 9.64 -3.59 9.89
N PRO A 121 10.73 -2.90 9.50
CA PRO A 121 12.04 -3.52 9.60
C PRO A 121 12.40 -3.66 11.08
N ASN A 122 12.91 -4.82 11.45
CA ASN A 122 13.63 -4.95 12.72
C ASN A 122 14.78 -3.92 12.74
N LYS A 123 15.00 -3.27 13.87
CA LYS A 123 16.01 -2.23 14.08
C LYS A 123 17.48 -2.68 13.85
N GLY A 124 17.69 -3.84 13.23
CA GLY A 124 19.02 -4.41 12.94
C GLY A 124 19.26 -4.79 11.48
N GLY A 125 18.35 -4.42 10.56
CA GLY A 125 18.36 -4.94 9.19
C GLY A 125 17.90 -6.40 9.15
N MET A 126 17.01 -6.75 8.25
CA MET A 126 16.64 -8.15 8.03
C MET A 126 17.75 -8.82 7.24
N ASN A 127 18.22 -9.98 7.71
CA ASN A 127 19.07 -10.84 6.88
C ASN A 127 18.23 -11.50 5.77
N ASP A 128 18.90 -12.08 4.76
CA ASP A 128 18.22 -12.66 3.60
C ASP A 128 17.18 -13.74 3.99
N ASN A 129 17.43 -14.50 5.06
CA ASN A 129 16.51 -15.52 5.55
C ASN A 129 15.27 -14.90 6.21
N GLU A 130 15.42 -13.79 6.92
CA GLU A 130 14.30 -13.06 7.51
C GLU A 130 13.45 -12.38 6.44
N VAL A 131 14.10 -11.85 5.39
CA VAL A 131 13.40 -11.31 4.21
C VAL A 131 12.63 -12.43 3.50
N MET A 132 13.23 -13.59 3.27
CA MET A 132 12.56 -14.74 2.66
C MET A 132 11.41 -15.26 3.51
N GLY A 133 11.56 -15.26 4.84
CA GLY A 133 10.48 -15.61 5.77
C GLY A 133 9.30 -14.64 5.66
N LEU A 134 9.57 -13.35 5.69
CA LEU A 134 8.54 -12.31 5.52
C LEU A 134 7.84 -12.42 4.17
N ILE A 135 8.59 -12.68 3.11
CA ILE A 135 8.05 -12.92 1.76
C ILE A 135 7.08 -14.09 1.79
N GLY A 136 7.47 -15.21 2.40
CA GLY A 136 6.60 -16.39 2.54
C GLY A 136 5.30 -16.09 3.28
N GLU A 137 5.38 -15.35 4.39
CA GLU A 137 4.22 -14.94 5.17
C GLU A 137 3.27 -14.02 4.38
N LEU A 138 3.82 -13.05 3.64
CA LEU A 138 3.03 -12.15 2.80
C LEU A 138 2.35 -12.87 1.65
N LEU A 139 3.03 -13.82 1.00
CA LEU A 139 2.44 -14.66 -0.04
C LEU A 139 1.32 -15.54 0.54
N PHE A 140 1.53 -16.16 1.70
CA PHE A 140 0.50 -16.93 2.38
C PHE A 140 -0.72 -16.07 2.72
N MET A 141 -0.50 -14.85 3.19
CA MET A 141 -1.58 -13.91 3.44
C MET A 141 -2.33 -13.56 2.16
N GLN A 142 -1.62 -13.23 1.09
CA GLN A 142 -2.21 -12.86 -0.19
C GLN A 142 -3.01 -14.01 -0.82
N ASP A 143 -2.44 -15.22 -0.84
CA ASP A 143 -2.98 -16.33 -1.62
C ASP A 143 -4.00 -17.16 -0.82
N TYR A 144 -3.92 -17.11 0.51
CA TYR A 144 -4.78 -17.92 1.37
C TYR A 144 -5.62 -17.10 2.36
N MET A 145 -5.00 -16.25 3.19
CA MET A 145 -5.71 -15.58 4.27
C MET A 145 -6.70 -14.54 3.75
N ILE A 146 -6.28 -13.68 2.85
CA ILE A 146 -7.12 -12.62 2.31
C ILE A 146 -8.34 -13.16 1.55
N PRO A 147 -8.21 -14.16 0.64
CA PRO A 147 -9.35 -14.73 -0.05
C PRO A 147 -10.37 -15.43 0.85
N HIS A 148 -9.93 -16.02 1.98
CA HIS A 148 -10.78 -16.81 2.85
C HIS A 148 -11.39 -16.01 4.01
N TYR A 149 -10.67 -15.03 4.54
CA TYR A 149 -11.04 -14.34 5.77
C TYR A 149 -11.17 -12.82 5.62
N GLY A 150 -10.85 -12.29 4.44
CA GLY A 150 -10.81 -10.85 4.19
C GLY A 150 -9.52 -10.18 4.70
N VAL A 151 -9.23 -9.00 4.17
CA VAL A 151 -7.97 -8.30 4.40
C VAL A 151 -7.83 -7.87 5.86
N GLU A 152 -8.88 -7.35 6.46
CA GLU A 152 -8.86 -6.84 7.84
C GLU A 152 -8.53 -7.96 8.82
N THR A 153 -9.24 -9.10 8.73
CA THR A 153 -8.99 -10.28 9.58
C THR A 153 -7.60 -10.86 9.35
N ALA A 154 -7.15 -10.91 8.08
CA ALA A 154 -5.81 -11.40 7.76
C ALA A 154 -4.71 -10.51 8.38
N LEU A 155 -4.87 -9.20 8.32
CA LEU A 155 -3.91 -8.25 8.91
C LEU A 155 -3.95 -8.25 10.45
N ASP A 156 -5.12 -8.37 11.04
CA ASP A 156 -5.28 -8.41 12.51
C ASP A 156 -4.75 -9.71 13.12
N SER A 157 -4.87 -10.83 12.39
CA SER A 157 -4.34 -12.12 12.84
C SER A 157 -2.83 -12.29 12.62
N TRP A 158 -2.22 -11.43 11.77
CA TRP A 158 -0.80 -11.50 11.52
C TRP A 158 0.00 -10.87 12.66
N MET A 159 0.65 -11.72 13.43
CA MET A 159 1.46 -11.31 14.60
C MET A 159 2.85 -10.79 14.20
N GLY A 160 3.21 -10.87 12.90
CA GLY A 160 4.49 -10.39 12.36
C GLY A 160 5.71 -11.07 12.97
N PRO A 161 6.90 -10.61 12.58
CA PRO A 161 8.15 -11.06 13.20
C PRO A 161 8.39 -10.40 14.57
N GLU A 162 7.35 -10.17 15.36
CA GLU A 162 7.54 -9.85 16.75
C GLU A 162 8.20 -11.07 17.39
N LYS A 163 9.52 -10.95 17.63
CA LYS A 163 10.23 -11.88 18.49
C LYS A 163 9.51 -11.82 19.83
N THR A 164 8.56 -12.72 20.04
CA THR A 164 8.13 -13.05 21.38
C THR A 164 9.34 -13.68 22.03
N HIS A 165 10.16 -12.86 22.67
CA HIS A 165 11.07 -13.33 23.70
C HIS A 165 10.17 -13.88 24.81
N LYS A 166 9.80 -15.14 24.66
CA LYS A 166 9.46 -15.94 25.83
C LYS A 166 10.80 -16.33 26.43
N ASP A 167 11.30 -15.47 27.29
CA ASP A 167 12.27 -15.87 28.27
C ASP A 167 11.56 -16.86 29.20
N TYR A 168 12.01 -18.10 29.16
CA TYR A 168 11.65 -19.12 30.15
C TYR A 168 12.50 -18.92 31.36
#